data_a21b3b4776e0ae90181c6a4c77fdf69d
#
_entry.id   a21b3b4776e0ae90181c6a4c77fdf69d
#
_cell.length_a   1.000
_cell.length_b   1.000
_cell.length_c   1.000
_cell.angle_alpha   90.00
_cell.angle_beta   90.00
_cell.angle_gamma   90.00
#
_symmetry.space_group_name_H-M   'P 1'
#
loop_
_entity.id
_entity.type
_entity.pdbx_description
1 polymer ?
#
loop_
_entity_poly.entity_id
_entity_poly.type
_entity_poly.pdbx_seq_one_letter_code
_entity_poly.pdbx_strand_id
1 'polypeptide(L)'
;MRSVRFVRVAGLRAAALVRETARRSPGTHIYLLVLLVTTAVVRSTSPSLSNDLLRQVSTNMYQMGRSAGRVLLLSGFLIGSSSALVVVVWFALIYVPLERWIGTWRWLAIVAVGHVGATLVTTVGVWADVRHHRGTTALVQAIDVGPSYGLFAAAGFLVLGAPRRWLCVASVAALVALLAFPFFNGSTFTDTGHVAAACIGAAMWFLMPAGTSTSPLVSPLGSLSTVPTTPMWP
;
A
#
# COMPACT_ATOMS: atom_id res chain seq x y z
N MET A 1 14.70 -19.80 34.14
CA MET A 1 14.74 -18.34 34.39
C MET A 1 15.34 -17.51 33.23
N ARG A 2 16.34 -18.00 32.48
CA ARG A 2 16.94 -17.26 31.33
C ARG A 2 15.95 -17.04 30.16
N SER A 3 15.12 -18.01 29.82
CA SER A 3 14.16 -17.94 28.72
C SER A 3 13.08 -16.87 28.93
N VAL A 4 12.54 -16.72 30.15
CA VAL A 4 11.51 -15.71 30.46
C VAL A 4 12.08 -14.28 30.38
N ARG A 5 13.34 -14.08 30.81
CA ARG A 5 14.02 -12.79 30.64
C ARG A 5 14.23 -12.46 29.16
N PHE A 6 14.62 -13.41 28.35
CA PHE A 6 14.83 -13.19 26.91
C PHE A 6 13.52 -12.78 26.21
N VAL A 7 12.42 -13.49 26.45
CA VAL A 7 11.10 -13.17 25.88
C VAL A 7 10.62 -11.77 26.32
N ARG A 8 10.81 -11.43 27.61
CA ARG A 8 10.43 -10.11 28.13
C ARG A 8 11.25 -8.97 27.49
N VAL A 9 12.55 -9.15 27.34
CA VAL A 9 13.42 -8.16 26.69
C VAL A 9 13.10 -8.02 25.21
N ALA A 10 12.87 -9.12 24.52
CA ALA A 10 12.46 -9.10 23.12
C ALA A 10 11.10 -8.39 22.94
N GLY A 11 10.13 -8.66 23.80
CA GLY A 11 8.83 -7.98 23.80
C GLY A 11 8.94 -6.47 24.05
N LEU A 12 9.74 -6.03 25.01
CA LEU A 12 9.96 -4.61 25.27
C LEU A 12 10.65 -3.89 24.10
N ARG A 13 11.63 -4.54 23.46
CA ARG A 13 12.28 -4.01 22.26
C ARG A 13 11.32 -3.91 21.08
N ALA A 14 10.49 -4.93 20.88
CA ALA A 14 9.46 -4.91 19.82
C ALA A 14 8.45 -3.78 20.07
N ALA A 15 7.96 -3.62 21.30
CA ALA A 15 7.05 -2.54 21.66
C ALA A 15 7.66 -1.14 21.49
N ALA A 16 8.94 -0.97 21.86
CA ALA A 16 9.66 0.27 21.66
C ALA A 16 9.84 0.57 20.15
N LEU A 17 10.16 -0.44 19.35
CA LEU A 17 10.29 -0.31 17.89
C LEU A 17 8.95 0.07 17.23
N VAL A 18 7.87 -0.59 17.61
CA VAL A 18 6.51 -0.27 17.12
C VAL A 18 6.14 1.17 17.48
N ARG A 19 6.37 1.58 18.76
CA ARG A 19 6.09 2.95 19.19
C ARG A 19 6.89 4.00 18.43
N GLU A 20 8.18 3.76 18.22
CA GLU A 20 9.04 4.66 17.45
C GLU A 20 8.60 4.73 15.99
N THR A 21 8.29 3.58 15.39
CA THR A 21 7.80 3.51 14.03
C THR A 21 6.47 4.23 13.87
N ALA A 22 5.53 4.05 14.81
CA ALA A 22 4.24 4.72 14.80
C ALA A 22 4.35 6.25 14.93
N ARG A 23 5.32 6.72 15.70
CA ARG A 23 5.57 8.17 15.81
C ARG A 23 6.11 8.79 14.53
N ARG A 24 6.89 8.02 13.75
CA ARG A 24 7.51 8.49 12.50
C ARG A 24 6.70 8.23 11.25
N SER A 25 5.66 7.42 11.35
CA SER A 25 4.72 7.10 10.27
C SER A 25 3.29 6.97 10.79
N PRO A 26 2.73 8.03 11.38
CA PRO A 26 1.41 7.99 12.01
C PRO A 26 0.29 7.69 11.00
N GLY A 27 0.37 8.23 9.80
CA GLY A 27 -0.63 8.03 8.74
C GLY A 27 -0.75 6.55 8.36
N THR A 28 0.36 5.86 8.16
CA THR A 28 0.38 4.42 7.87
C THR A 28 -0.28 3.62 8.99
N HIS A 29 0.06 3.89 10.26
CA HIS A 29 -0.48 3.14 11.38
C HIS A 29 -1.98 3.36 11.58
N ILE A 30 -2.45 4.62 11.43
CA ILE A 30 -3.87 4.94 11.46
C ILE A 30 -4.59 4.22 10.31
N TYR A 31 -4.04 4.28 9.10
CA TYR A 31 -4.61 3.63 7.93
C TYR A 31 -4.72 2.10 8.12
N LEU A 32 -3.65 1.45 8.60
CA LEU A 32 -3.66 0.01 8.86
C LEU A 32 -4.64 -0.38 9.98
N LEU A 33 -4.78 0.46 11.01
CA LEU A 33 -5.77 0.24 12.07
C LEU A 33 -7.19 0.32 11.50
N VAL A 34 -7.51 1.35 10.73
CA VAL A 34 -8.82 1.49 10.07
C VAL A 34 -9.09 0.29 9.17
N LEU A 35 -8.11 -0.11 8.36
CA LEU A 35 -8.21 -1.26 7.45
C LEU A 35 -8.48 -2.57 8.20
N LEU A 36 -7.82 -2.80 9.34
CA LEU A 36 -8.06 -3.97 10.18
C LEU A 36 -9.44 -3.95 10.82
N VAL A 37 -9.87 -2.81 11.36
CA VAL A 37 -11.18 -2.65 12.00
C VAL A 37 -12.30 -2.87 10.98
N THR A 38 -12.25 -2.19 9.84
CA THR A 38 -13.26 -2.35 8.79
C THR A 38 -13.35 -3.78 8.28
N THR A 39 -12.18 -4.42 8.07
CA THR A 39 -12.13 -5.82 7.64
C THR A 39 -12.68 -6.77 8.71
N ALA A 40 -12.35 -6.55 9.98
CA ALA A 40 -12.88 -7.35 11.09
C ALA A 40 -14.41 -7.20 11.20
N VAL A 41 -14.92 -5.98 11.10
CA VAL A 41 -16.37 -5.72 11.12
C VAL A 41 -17.07 -6.46 9.98
N VAL A 42 -16.59 -6.32 8.73
CA VAL A 42 -17.21 -7.01 7.59
C VAL A 42 -17.15 -8.53 7.74
N ARG A 43 -16.02 -9.08 8.20
CA ARG A 43 -15.86 -10.54 8.40
C ARG A 43 -16.63 -11.10 9.58
N SER A 44 -17.06 -10.28 10.53
CA SER A 44 -17.91 -10.70 11.65
C SER A 44 -19.39 -10.82 11.26
N THR A 45 -19.77 -10.34 10.08
CA THR A 45 -21.14 -10.46 9.56
C THR A 45 -21.37 -11.83 8.89
N SER A 46 -22.64 -12.13 8.57
CA SER A 46 -22.94 -13.34 7.79
C SER A 46 -22.27 -13.28 6.39
N PRO A 47 -21.93 -14.42 5.77
CA PRO A 47 -21.32 -14.45 4.44
C PRO A 47 -22.12 -13.70 3.37
N SER A 48 -23.46 -13.78 3.44
CA SER A 48 -24.35 -13.05 2.51
C SER A 48 -24.20 -11.54 2.68
N LEU A 49 -24.30 -11.05 3.92
CA LEU A 49 -24.18 -9.61 4.21
C LEU A 49 -22.78 -9.09 3.90
N SER A 50 -21.74 -9.88 4.22
CA SER A 50 -20.36 -9.53 3.86
C SER A 50 -20.19 -9.34 2.35
N ASN A 51 -20.71 -10.27 1.54
CA ASN A 51 -20.68 -10.16 0.08
C ASN A 51 -21.46 -8.95 -0.43
N ASP A 52 -22.62 -8.67 0.14
CA ASP A 52 -23.45 -7.53 -0.25
C ASP A 52 -22.74 -6.20 0.07
N LEU A 53 -22.11 -6.10 1.24
CA LEU A 53 -21.31 -4.93 1.61
C LEU A 53 -20.13 -4.74 0.66
N LEU A 54 -19.37 -5.79 0.36
CA LEU A 54 -18.26 -5.73 -0.59
C LEU A 54 -18.70 -5.31 -1.99
N ARG A 55 -19.85 -5.81 -2.47
CA ARG A 55 -20.44 -5.39 -3.76
C ARG A 55 -20.82 -3.93 -3.77
N GLN A 56 -21.38 -3.39 -2.68
CA GLN A 56 -21.83 -1.98 -2.60
C GLN A 56 -20.68 -0.98 -2.59
N VAL A 57 -19.49 -1.38 -2.10
CA VAL A 57 -18.29 -0.53 -2.05
C VAL A 57 -17.27 -0.89 -3.13
N SER A 58 -17.59 -1.84 -3.99
CA SER A 58 -16.72 -2.26 -5.10
C SER A 58 -16.55 -1.14 -6.12
N THR A 59 -15.32 -0.98 -6.62
CA THR A 59 -14.97 -0.03 -7.70
C THR A 59 -15.41 -0.50 -9.09
N ASN A 60 -16.39 -1.42 -9.14
CA ASN A 60 -16.96 -1.84 -10.40
C ASN A 60 -17.74 -0.72 -11.12
N MET A 61 -17.91 -0.87 -12.41
CA MET A 61 -18.51 0.14 -13.28
C MET A 61 -19.95 0.51 -12.84
N TYR A 62 -20.74 -0.46 -12.33
CA TYR A 62 -22.10 -0.20 -11.87
C TYR A 62 -22.13 0.74 -10.66
N GLN A 63 -21.32 0.49 -9.64
CA GLN A 63 -21.27 1.32 -8.45
C GLN A 63 -20.59 2.66 -8.70
N MET A 64 -19.56 2.69 -9.56
CA MET A 64 -18.91 3.93 -9.99
C MET A 64 -19.90 4.87 -10.68
N GLY A 65 -20.82 4.36 -11.51
CA GLY A 65 -21.87 5.17 -12.14
C GLY A 65 -22.90 5.73 -11.16
N ARG A 66 -23.11 5.10 -9.99
CA ARG A 66 -24.10 5.53 -8.99
C ARG A 66 -23.54 6.47 -7.92
N SER A 67 -22.35 6.24 -7.45
CA SER A 67 -21.75 7.00 -6.34
C SER A 67 -20.22 6.87 -6.30
N ALA A 68 -19.54 7.36 -7.34
CA ALA A 68 -18.10 7.25 -7.50
C ALA A 68 -17.32 7.72 -6.26
N GLY A 69 -17.66 8.88 -5.69
CA GLY A 69 -16.94 9.43 -4.53
C GLY A 69 -16.99 8.50 -3.30
N ARG A 70 -18.17 7.91 -3.01
CA ARG A 70 -18.32 6.95 -1.90
C ARG A 70 -17.52 5.69 -2.16
N VAL A 71 -17.60 5.16 -3.36
CA VAL A 71 -16.95 3.92 -3.76
C VAL A 71 -15.43 4.08 -3.74
N LEU A 72 -14.90 5.15 -4.34
CA LEU A 72 -13.48 5.46 -4.32
C LEU A 72 -12.92 5.60 -2.90
N LEU A 73 -13.69 6.20 -1.99
CA LEU A 73 -13.26 6.34 -0.61
C LEU A 73 -13.29 4.99 0.13
N LEU A 74 -14.43 4.29 0.10
CA LEU A 74 -14.64 3.12 0.95
C LEU A 74 -13.90 1.88 0.45
N SER A 75 -13.74 1.70 -0.87
CA SER A 75 -13.01 0.55 -1.44
C SER A 75 -11.56 0.47 -0.98
N GLY A 76 -10.92 1.60 -0.75
CA GLY A 76 -9.55 1.68 -0.26
C GLY A 76 -9.36 1.24 1.20
N PHE A 77 -10.44 1.03 1.95
CA PHE A 77 -10.40 0.66 3.37
C PHE A 77 -10.97 -0.73 3.67
N LEU A 78 -11.14 -1.57 2.65
CA LEU A 78 -11.66 -2.93 2.81
C LEU A 78 -10.74 -3.95 2.16
N ILE A 79 -10.52 -5.07 2.85
CA ILE A 79 -9.81 -6.23 2.31
C ILE A 79 -10.86 -7.27 1.89
N GLY A 80 -10.85 -7.65 0.62
CA GLY A 80 -11.72 -8.69 0.09
C GLY A 80 -11.36 -10.08 0.62
N SER A 81 -10.89 -10.97 -0.24
CA SER A 81 -10.63 -12.38 0.07
C SER A 81 -9.28 -12.69 0.70
N SER A 82 -8.31 -11.76 0.67
CA SER A 82 -6.93 -11.99 1.13
C SER A 82 -6.83 -12.11 2.65
N SER A 83 -5.79 -12.79 3.14
CA SER A 83 -5.46 -12.79 4.57
C SER A 83 -5.13 -11.36 5.05
N ALA A 84 -5.85 -10.87 6.05
CA ALA A 84 -5.63 -9.55 6.61
C ALA A 84 -4.19 -9.38 7.13
N LEU A 85 -3.61 -10.42 7.73
CA LEU A 85 -2.23 -10.39 8.23
C LEU A 85 -1.23 -10.18 7.08
N VAL A 86 -1.38 -10.93 6.00
CA VAL A 86 -0.49 -10.82 4.83
C VAL A 86 -0.57 -9.41 4.24
N VAL A 87 -1.77 -8.88 4.10
CA VAL A 87 -1.99 -7.52 3.60
C VAL A 87 -1.31 -6.51 4.51
N VAL A 88 -1.55 -6.56 5.83
CA VAL A 88 -0.94 -5.62 6.79
C VAL A 88 0.58 -5.65 6.74
N VAL A 89 1.20 -6.83 6.63
CA VAL A 89 2.65 -6.96 6.51
C VAL A 89 3.17 -6.28 5.23
N TRP A 90 2.57 -6.56 4.07
CA TRP A 90 2.97 -5.94 2.81
C TRP A 90 2.82 -4.42 2.83
N PHE A 91 1.71 -3.93 3.38
CA PHE A 91 1.46 -2.49 3.51
C PHE A 91 2.46 -1.83 4.45
N ALA A 92 2.74 -2.45 5.59
CA ALA A 92 3.74 -1.93 6.51
C ALA A 92 5.14 -1.86 5.87
N LEU A 93 5.53 -2.89 5.11
CA LEU A 93 6.84 -2.94 4.43
C LEU A 93 7.02 -1.83 3.38
N ILE A 94 5.96 -1.40 2.71
CA ILE A 94 6.00 -0.37 1.67
C ILE A 94 5.68 1.02 2.23
N TYR A 95 4.61 1.14 3.01
CA TYR A 95 4.10 2.44 3.45
C TYR A 95 4.95 3.07 4.56
N VAL A 96 5.40 2.27 5.54
CA VAL A 96 6.22 2.81 6.64
C VAL A 96 7.50 3.47 6.14
N PRO A 97 8.37 2.82 5.33
CA PRO A 97 9.56 3.47 4.83
C PRO A 97 9.23 4.66 3.91
N LEU A 98 8.19 4.57 3.10
CA LEU A 98 7.78 5.66 2.23
C LEU A 98 7.34 6.88 3.03
N GLU A 99 6.40 6.72 3.98
CA GLU A 99 5.91 7.81 4.80
C GLU A 99 7.03 8.47 5.63
N ARG A 100 7.93 7.65 6.20
CA ARG A 100 9.09 8.15 6.95
C ARG A 100 10.05 8.98 6.09
N TRP A 101 10.12 8.67 4.81
CA TRP A 101 11.00 9.34 3.87
C TRP A 101 10.44 10.67 3.36
N ILE A 102 9.18 10.65 2.88
CA ILE A 102 8.58 11.82 2.21
C ILE A 102 7.56 12.59 3.06
N GLY A 103 7.22 12.07 4.24
CA GLY A 103 6.21 12.63 5.14
C GLY A 103 4.78 12.17 4.82
N THR A 104 3.90 12.32 5.82
CA THR A 104 2.53 11.81 5.79
C THR A 104 1.69 12.36 4.62
N TRP A 105 1.75 13.65 4.35
CA TRP A 105 0.92 14.28 3.31
C TRP A 105 1.31 13.86 1.89
N ARG A 106 2.60 13.75 1.61
CA ARG A 106 3.08 13.28 0.30
C ARG A 106 2.77 11.80 0.10
N TRP A 107 2.99 10.99 1.13
CA TRP A 107 2.59 9.59 1.13
C TRP A 107 1.09 9.43 0.85
N LEU A 108 0.22 10.18 1.57
CA LEU A 108 -1.22 10.15 1.38
C LEU A 108 -1.62 10.55 -0.05
N ALA A 109 -0.98 11.58 -0.61
CA ALA A 109 -1.23 12.02 -1.98
C ALA A 109 -0.87 10.92 -2.99
N ILE A 110 0.27 10.22 -2.84
CA ILE A 110 0.67 9.13 -3.74
C ILE A 110 -0.35 7.99 -3.66
N VAL A 111 -0.74 7.58 -2.46
CA VAL A 111 -1.70 6.51 -2.24
C VAL A 111 -3.07 6.86 -2.82
N ALA A 112 -3.57 8.08 -2.55
CA ALA A 112 -4.87 8.53 -3.03
C ALA A 112 -4.91 8.69 -4.55
N VAL A 113 -3.92 9.37 -5.14
CA VAL A 113 -3.85 9.57 -6.60
C VAL A 113 -3.67 8.23 -7.32
N GLY A 114 -2.84 7.33 -6.77
CA GLY A 114 -2.66 5.98 -7.31
C GLY A 114 -3.94 5.17 -7.26
N HIS A 115 -4.65 5.18 -6.13
CA HIS A 115 -5.91 4.46 -5.98
C HIS A 115 -6.99 4.99 -6.93
N VAL A 116 -7.22 6.30 -6.92
CA VAL A 116 -8.24 6.93 -7.78
C VAL A 116 -7.89 6.78 -9.26
N GLY A 117 -6.65 7.07 -9.64
CA GLY A 117 -6.21 7.01 -11.03
C GLY A 117 -6.28 5.59 -11.60
N ALA A 118 -5.80 4.59 -10.87
CA ALA A 118 -5.89 3.19 -11.30
C ALA A 118 -7.34 2.71 -11.42
N THR A 119 -8.19 3.09 -10.46
CA THR A 119 -9.63 2.78 -10.53
C THR A 119 -10.29 3.41 -11.77
N LEU A 120 -9.94 4.64 -12.12
CA LEU A 120 -10.46 5.27 -13.34
C LEU A 120 -9.98 4.55 -14.59
N VAL A 121 -8.71 4.17 -14.65
CA VAL A 121 -8.13 3.41 -15.78
C VAL A 121 -8.85 2.07 -15.94
N THR A 122 -9.04 1.31 -14.86
CA THR A 122 -9.75 0.02 -14.93
C THR A 122 -11.22 0.19 -15.31
N THR A 123 -11.90 1.21 -14.77
CA THR A 123 -13.29 1.51 -15.10
C THR A 123 -13.46 1.83 -16.59
N VAL A 124 -12.57 2.66 -17.15
CA VAL A 124 -12.56 2.99 -18.58
C VAL A 124 -12.25 1.75 -19.42
N GLY A 125 -11.30 0.90 -19.00
CA GLY A 125 -10.96 -0.35 -19.67
C GLY A 125 -12.17 -1.29 -19.75
N VAL A 126 -12.83 -1.56 -18.62
CA VAL A 126 -14.04 -2.39 -18.56
C VAL A 126 -15.17 -1.80 -19.42
N TRP A 127 -15.36 -0.48 -19.38
CA TRP A 127 -16.33 0.19 -20.23
C TRP A 127 -16.06 -0.01 -21.72
N ALA A 128 -14.78 0.12 -22.15
CA ALA A 128 -14.39 -0.08 -23.54
C ALA A 128 -14.61 -1.54 -23.98
N ASP A 129 -14.28 -2.52 -23.12
CA ASP A 129 -14.47 -3.94 -23.42
C ASP A 129 -15.96 -4.30 -23.56
N VAL A 130 -16.80 -3.77 -22.69
CA VAL A 130 -18.26 -3.97 -22.78
C VAL A 130 -18.81 -3.32 -24.06
N ARG A 131 -18.39 -2.10 -24.38
CA ARG A 131 -18.84 -1.38 -25.57
C ARG A 131 -18.45 -2.06 -26.89
N HIS A 132 -17.29 -2.70 -26.92
CA HIS A 132 -16.81 -3.45 -28.06
C HIS A 132 -17.20 -4.92 -28.07
N HIS A 133 -18.17 -5.33 -27.22
CA HIS A 133 -18.65 -6.71 -27.08
C HIS A 133 -17.57 -7.74 -26.75
N ARG A 134 -16.45 -7.31 -26.16
CA ARG A 134 -15.35 -8.17 -25.70
C ARG A 134 -15.51 -8.59 -24.23
N GLY A 135 -16.30 -7.82 -23.47
CA GLY A 135 -16.56 -8.07 -22.06
C GLY A 135 -17.96 -8.62 -21.80
N THR A 136 -18.12 -9.43 -20.74
CA THR A 136 -19.41 -9.92 -20.28
C THR A 136 -20.03 -8.92 -19.29
N THR A 137 -21.37 -8.95 -19.14
CA THR A 137 -22.06 -8.17 -18.12
C THR A 137 -21.61 -8.50 -16.69
N ALA A 138 -21.02 -9.68 -16.48
CA ALA A 138 -20.42 -10.07 -15.21
C ALA A 138 -19.24 -9.17 -14.81
N LEU A 139 -18.44 -8.65 -15.77
CA LEU A 139 -17.36 -7.72 -15.49
C LEU A 139 -17.86 -6.38 -14.94
N VAL A 140 -19.04 -5.93 -15.36
CA VAL A 140 -19.63 -4.67 -14.89
C VAL A 140 -19.95 -4.70 -13.39
N GLN A 141 -20.20 -5.89 -12.85
CA GLN A 141 -20.55 -6.13 -11.43
C GLN A 141 -19.46 -6.90 -10.67
N ALA A 142 -18.29 -7.11 -11.27
CA ALA A 142 -17.19 -7.81 -10.61
C ALA A 142 -16.78 -7.08 -9.32
N ILE A 143 -16.47 -7.86 -8.27
CA ILE A 143 -16.03 -7.26 -7.02
C ILE A 143 -14.56 -6.85 -7.17
N ASP A 144 -14.33 -5.55 -7.11
CA ASP A 144 -13.00 -4.94 -7.07
C ASP A 144 -12.95 -4.04 -5.84
N VAL A 145 -12.43 -4.56 -4.77
CA VAL A 145 -12.25 -3.85 -3.51
C VAL A 145 -10.85 -4.12 -3.00
N GLY A 146 -10.27 -3.11 -2.45
CA GLY A 146 -9.00 -3.26 -1.77
C GLY A 146 -8.07 -2.08 -1.97
N PRO A 147 -7.20 -1.91 -1.01
CA PRO A 147 -6.24 -0.81 -0.98
C PRO A 147 -5.02 -1.07 -1.87
N SER A 148 -5.01 -2.14 -2.65
CA SER A 148 -3.83 -2.61 -3.41
C SER A 148 -3.36 -1.62 -4.46
N TYR A 149 -4.25 -0.86 -5.12
CA TYR A 149 -3.83 0.17 -6.07
C TYR A 149 -2.98 1.25 -5.41
N GLY A 150 -3.36 1.72 -4.21
CA GLY A 150 -2.52 2.62 -3.43
C GLY A 150 -1.17 2.02 -3.06
N LEU A 151 -1.13 0.71 -2.74
CA LEU A 151 0.10 -0.02 -2.45
C LEU A 151 1.04 -0.07 -3.66
N PHE A 152 0.52 -0.43 -4.83
CA PHE A 152 1.32 -0.50 -6.06
C PHE A 152 1.79 0.89 -6.51
N ALA A 153 1.00 1.96 -6.31
CA ALA A 153 1.46 3.32 -6.54
C ALA A 153 2.60 3.70 -5.59
N ALA A 154 2.48 3.39 -4.31
CA ALA A 154 3.57 3.59 -3.35
C ALA A 154 4.83 2.80 -3.71
N ALA A 155 4.67 1.55 -4.15
CA ALA A 155 5.77 0.72 -4.62
C ALA A 155 6.44 1.31 -5.88
N GLY A 156 5.66 1.74 -6.87
CA GLY A 156 6.16 2.39 -8.09
C GLY A 156 6.95 3.66 -7.81
N PHE A 157 6.52 4.46 -6.85
CA PHE A 157 7.27 5.62 -6.37
C PHE A 157 8.56 5.21 -5.65
N LEU A 158 8.48 4.25 -4.73
CA LEU A 158 9.57 3.85 -3.84
C LEU A 158 10.75 3.21 -4.60
N VAL A 159 10.50 2.41 -5.63
CA VAL A 159 11.55 1.71 -6.37
C VAL A 159 12.49 2.68 -7.09
N LEU A 160 12.00 3.85 -7.51
CA LEU A 160 12.83 4.89 -8.13
C LEU A 160 13.69 5.65 -7.14
N GLY A 161 13.31 5.66 -5.85
CA GLY A 161 14.04 6.30 -4.76
C GLY A 161 15.15 5.44 -4.14
N ALA A 162 15.47 4.29 -4.70
CA ALA A 162 16.51 3.43 -4.15
C ALA A 162 17.89 4.10 -4.19
N PRO A 163 18.71 4.01 -3.11
CA PRO A 163 19.90 4.84 -2.92
C PRO A 163 21.06 4.47 -3.85
N ARG A 164 21.03 3.25 -4.38
CA ARG A 164 22.07 2.74 -5.28
C ARG A 164 21.45 2.33 -6.60
N ARG A 165 22.08 2.70 -7.71
CA ARG A 165 21.57 2.41 -9.05
C ARG A 165 21.24 0.93 -9.26
N TRP A 166 22.06 0.01 -8.77
CA TRP A 166 21.79 -1.43 -8.89
C TRP A 166 20.56 -1.87 -8.06
N LEU A 167 20.34 -1.27 -6.86
CA LEU A 167 19.14 -1.51 -6.07
C LEU A 167 17.88 -0.97 -6.78
N CYS A 168 17.97 0.21 -7.40
CA CYS A 168 16.89 0.75 -8.20
C CYS A 168 16.55 -0.22 -9.34
N VAL A 169 17.52 -0.63 -10.13
CA VAL A 169 17.32 -1.58 -11.25
C VAL A 169 16.72 -2.90 -10.75
N ALA A 170 17.26 -3.47 -9.68
CA ALA A 170 16.75 -4.72 -9.09
C ALA A 170 15.31 -4.57 -8.58
N SER A 171 14.99 -3.47 -7.90
CA SER A 171 13.63 -3.21 -7.40
C SER A 171 12.62 -2.98 -8.52
N VAL A 172 13.01 -2.24 -9.57
CA VAL A 172 12.17 -2.05 -10.76
C VAL A 172 11.95 -3.40 -11.46
N ALA A 173 13.01 -4.19 -11.67
CA ALA A 173 12.91 -5.51 -12.29
C ALA A 173 11.98 -6.45 -11.48
N ALA A 174 12.11 -6.45 -10.15
CA ALA A 174 11.25 -7.24 -9.27
C ALA A 174 9.78 -6.79 -9.34
N LEU A 175 9.53 -5.49 -9.35
CA LEU A 175 8.18 -4.94 -9.49
C LEU A 175 7.57 -5.29 -10.85
N VAL A 176 8.34 -5.14 -11.93
CA VAL A 176 7.90 -5.52 -13.29
C VAL A 176 7.60 -7.02 -13.36
N ALA A 177 8.46 -7.88 -12.82
CA ALA A 177 8.22 -9.32 -12.79
C ALA A 177 6.95 -9.68 -12.01
N LEU A 178 6.72 -9.04 -10.84
CA LEU A 178 5.53 -9.22 -10.03
C LEU A 178 4.26 -8.82 -10.80
N LEU A 179 4.30 -7.68 -11.50
CA LEU A 179 3.17 -7.17 -12.27
C LEU A 179 2.92 -7.95 -13.57
N ALA A 180 3.97 -8.52 -14.17
CA ALA A 180 3.86 -9.31 -15.40
C ALA A 180 3.32 -10.73 -15.13
N PHE A 181 3.58 -11.29 -13.94
CA PHE A 181 3.25 -12.68 -13.61
C PHE A 181 1.77 -13.06 -13.87
N PRO A 182 0.75 -12.26 -13.48
CA PRO A 182 -0.64 -12.58 -13.76
C PRO A 182 -0.97 -12.68 -15.25
N PHE A 183 -0.31 -11.87 -16.10
CA PHE A 183 -0.58 -11.88 -17.54
C PHE A 183 -0.19 -13.20 -18.23
N PHE A 184 0.72 -13.96 -17.64
CA PHE A 184 1.08 -15.30 -18.10
C PHE A 184 0.22 -16.42 -17.50
N ASN A 185 -0.51 -16.13 -16.38
CA ASN A 185 -1.25 -17.11 -15.60
C ASN A 185 -2.76 -16.83 -15.52
N GLY A 186 -3.29 -15.99 -16.39
CA GLY A 186 -4.71 -15.61 -16.41
C GLY A 186 -4.95 -14.28 -15.69
N SER A 187 -4.69 -13.17 -16.40
CA SER A 187 -4.88 -11.83 -15.87
C SER A 187 -6.35 -11.45 -15.70
N THR A 188 -6.58 -10.60 -14.73
CA THR A 188 -7.86 -9.95 -14.48
C THR A 188 -7.76 -8.45 -14.78
N PHE A 189 -8.89 -7.74 -14.85
CA PHE A 189 -8.88 -6.28 -14.98
C PHE A 189 -8.19 -5.58 -13.78
N THR A 190 -8.22 -6.20 -12.59
CA THR A 190 -7.52 -5.72 -11.40
C THR A 190 -6.00 -5.69 -11.59
N ASP A 191 -5.45 -6.65 -12.33
CA ASP A 191 -4.01 -6.68 -12.62
C ASP A 191 -3.58 -5.52 -13.52
N THR A 192 -4.42 -5.15 -14.48
CA THR A 192 -4.24 -3.92 -15.26
C THR A 192 -4.24 -2.68 -14.37
N GLY A 193 -5.11 -2.66 -13.35
CA GLY A 193 -5.14 -1.61 -12.33
C GLY A 193 -3.86 -1.53 -11.51
N HIS A 194 -3.25 -2.66 -11.14
CA HIS A 194 -1.96 -2.70 -10.44
C HIS A 194 -0.84 -2.09 -11.29
N VAL A 195 -0.78 -2.43 -12.59
CA VAL A 195 0.17 -1.83 -13.52
C VAL A 195 -0.04 -0.32 -13.63
N ALA A 196 -1.29 0.11 -13.84
CA ALA A 196 -1.62 1.54 -13.92
C ALA A 196 -1.23 2.28 -12.63
N ALA A 197 -1.52 1.72 -11.47
CA ALA A 197 -1.16 2.28 -10.17
C ALA A 197 0.36 2.43 -10.03
N ALA A 198 1.14 1.40 -10.36
CA ALA A 198 2.60 1.46 -10.30
C ALA A 198 3.17 2.53 -11.25
N CYS A 199 2.64 2.64 -12.46
CA CYS A 199 3.03 3.69 -13.42
C CYS A 199 2.69 5.09 -12.91
N ILE A 200 1.50 5.28 -12.31
CA ILE A 200 1.11 6.56 -11.68
C ILE A 200 2.08 6.91 -10.56
N GLY A 201 2.39 5.96 -9.68
CA GLY A 201 3.36 6.17 -8.61
C GLY A 201 4.75 6.54 -9.12
N ALA A 202 5.23 5.85 -10.15
CA ALA A 202 6.49 6.17 -10.82
C ALA A 202 6.47 7.56 -11.47
N ALA A 203 5.36 7.96 -12.10
CA ALA A 203 5.20 9.30 -12.65
C ALA A 203 5.23 10.40 -11.57
N MET A 204 4.62 10.14 -10.42
CA MET A 204 4.64 11.09 -9.29
C MET A 204 6.05 11.32 -8.72
N TRP A 205 6.98 10.37 -8.89
CA TRP A 205 8.39 10.56 -8.55
C TRP A 205 9.00 11.75 -9.30
N PHE A 206 8.69 11.90 -10.59
CA PHE A 206 9.20 13.01 -11.41
C PHE A 206 8.46 14.33 -11.18
N LEU A 207 7.22 14.26 -10.69
CA LEU A 207 6.38 15.45 -10.44
C LEU A 207 6.56 16.04 -9.05
N MET A 208 6.97 15.21 -8.08
CA MET A 208 7.23 15.69 -6.73
C MET A 208 8.71 16.09 -6.62
N PRO A 209 9.03 17.38 -6.43
CA PRO A 209 10.41 17.77 -6.21
C PRO A 209 10.95 17.00 -5.01
N ALA A 210 12.09 16.34 -5.22
CA ALA A 210 12.83 15.66 -4.18
C ALA A 210 13.20 16.67 -3.08
N GLY A 211 12.29 16.86 -2.13
CA GLY A 211 12.58 17.59 -0.90
C GLY A 211 13.54 16.71 -0.09
N THR A 212 14.82 17.05 -0.22
CA THR A 212 15.92 16.69 0.68
C THR A 212 16.20 15.20 0.96
N SER A 213 17.14 14.66 0.22
CA SER A 213 18.47 14.26 0.79
C SER A 213 18.57 13.15 1.82
N THR A 214 17.74 12.12 1.86
CA THR A 214 18.21 10.80 2.33
C THR A 214 17.27 9.74 1.84
N SER A 215 17.76 8.84 1.02
CA SER A 215 17.00 7.67 0.59
C SER A 215 16.45 6.88 1.79
N PRO A 216 15.22 6.34 1.71
CA PRO A 216 14.59 5.62 2.81
C PRO A 216 15.41 4.42 3.32
N LEU A 217 16.32 3.91 2.49
CA LEU A 217 17.17 2.76 2.81
C LEU A 217 18.51 3.14 3.47
N VAL A 218 18.81 4.43 3.61
CA VAL A 218 19.99 4.97 4.27
C VAL A 218 19.60 5.73 5.54
N SER A 219 18.63 5.27 6.29
CA SER A 219 18.40 5.81 7.63
C SER A 219 19.47 5.26 8.57
N PRO A 220 20.24 6.11 9.27
CA PRO A 220 21.39 5.67 10.03
C PRO A 220 20.95 4.89 11.26
N LEU A 221 21.25 3.61 11.29
CA LEU A 221 21.56 2.90 12.54
C LEU A 221 22.86 3.45 13.16
N GLY A 222 23.46 4.47 12.55
CA GLY A 222 24.80 4.95 12.80
C GLY A 222 24.95 6.15 13.73
N SER A 223 23.89 6.71 14.32
CA SER A 223 24.04 7.85 15.24
C SER A 223 23.97 7.50 16.74
N LEU A 224 24.21 6.24 17.08
CA LEU A 224 24.31 5.82 18.49
C LEU A 224 25.74 5.79 19.04
N SER A 225 26.71 6.35 18.31
CA SER A 225 28.11 6.35 18.74
C SER A 225 28.73 7.74 18.82
N THR A 226 28.14 8.63 19.62
CA THR A 226 28.90 9.68 20.28
C THR A 226 28.43 9.73 21.74
N VAL A 227 28.93 8.79 22.51
CA VAL A 227 29.05 9.00 23.96
C VAL A 227 30.12 10.09 24.10
N PRO A 228 29.81 11.24 24.69
CA PRO A 228 30.84 12.21 25.01
C PRO A 228 31.74 11.58 26.08
N THR A 229 32.96 11.26 25.71
CA THR A 229 34.02 11.01 26.70
C THR A 229 34.36 12.34 27.36
N THR A 230 33.68 12.65 28.46
CA THR A 230 34.17 13.70 29.38
C THR A 230 35.49 13.24 29.94
N PRO A 231 36.56 14.02 29.81
CA PRO A 231 37.81 13.71 30.51
C PRO A 231 37.60 13.90 32.02
N MET A 232 37.83 12.84 32.77
CA MET A 232 38.01 12.98 34.22
C MET A 232 39.30 13.70 34.49
N TRP A 233 39.24 14.74 35.19
CA TRP A 233 40.30 15.58 35.73
C TRP A 233 41.03 14.90 36.88
N PRO A 234 42.29 15.24 37.12
CA PRO A 234 43.07 14.72 38.23
C PRO A 234 42.62 15.26 39.58
#